data_f80cbb5083bf09bb7164cce26f09a5c0
#
_entry.id   f80cbb5083bf09bb7164cce26f09a5c0
#
_cell.length_a   1.000
_cell.length_b   1.000
_cell.length_c   1.000
_cell.angle_alpha   90.00
_cell.angle_beta   90.00
_cell.angle_gamma   90.00
#
_symmetry.space_group_name_H-M   'P 1'
#
loop_
_entity.id
_entity.type
_entity.pdbx_description
1 polymer ?
#
loop_
_entity_poly.entity_id
_entity_poly.type
_entity_poly.pdbx_seq_one_letter_code
_entity_poly.pdbx_strand_id
1 'polypeptide(L)'
;MAKMKAAMAAVLVMEKEGVTQAFGVPGAAINPLYAQMRERQSIAHILARHVEGASHMAEGYTRAKAGNIGVCIGTSGPAGTDMITGLYSAQADSIPILCITGQAPRARMHKEDFQAVDIASIAKPVTKWATTVMEPAQVPRAFQQAFHLMRSGRPGPVLIDLPFDVQMAEIEFDIDTYEPLSVYKPTASRKQIEKAVEMLNASERPLIVAGGGIINADASDLLQQFAEIAGIPVIPTLMGWGAIPDDHPLMAGMCGLQTSHRYGNATMLASDFVLGIGNRWANRHTGSPEVYCKGRKFIHVDIEPTQIGRVFAPEIGRAHV
;
A
#
# COMPACT_ATOMS: atom_id res chain seq x y z
N MET A 1 19.70 -0.30 28.25
CA MET A 1 18.26 -0.17 27.91
C MET A 1 17.69 0.96 28.77
N ALA A 2 16.99 1.92 28.17
CA ALA A 2 16.34 3.00 28.90
C ALA A 2 14.91 2.59 29.27
N LYS A 3 14.47 2.97 30.49
CA LYS A 3 13.03 2.84 30.85
C LYS A 3 12.25 3.98 30.23
N MET A 4 11.18 3.67 29.53
CA MET A 4 10.30 4.65 28.91
C MET A 4 8.87 4.12 28.82
N LYS A 5 7.90 4.99 28.54
CA LYS A 5 6.53 4.56 28.23
C LYS A 5 6.50 3.79 26.91
N ALA A 6 5.67 2.77 26.82
CA ALA A 6 5.50 2.01 25.57
C ALA A 6 5.05 2.91 24.39
N ALA A 7 4.24 3.96 24.67
CA ALA A 7 3.90 4.97 23.67
C ALA A 7 5.13 5.74 23.15
N MET A 8 6.12 6.05 24.01
CA MET A 8 7.38 6.67 23.58
C MET A 8 8.17 5.73 22.66
N ALA A 9 8.27 4.46 23.01
CA ALA A 9 8.94 3.47 22.17
C ALA A 9 8.27 3.35 20.77
N ALA A 10 6.93 3.43 20.70
CA ALA A 10 6.21 3.48 19.43
C ALA A 10 6.62 4.70 18.58
N VAL A 11 6.72 5.89 19.19
CA VAL A 11 7.15 7.12 18.49
C VAL A 11 8.58 6.95 17.97
N LEU A 12 9.50 6.46 18.80
CA LEU A 12 10.90 6.25 18.40
C LEU A 12 11.03 5.26 17.25
N VAL A 13 10.25 4.18 17.25
CA VAL A 13 10.21 3.22 16.15
C VAL A 13 9.69 3.89 14.88
N MET A 14 8.60 4.66 14.94
CA MET A 14 8.08 5.41 13.78
C MET A 14 9.13 6.37 13.21
N GLU A 15 9.90 7.07 14.06
CA GLU A 15 11.02 7.93 13.62
C GLU A 15 12.09 7.13 12.86
N LYS A 16 12.54 6.01 13.40
CA LYS A 16 13.54 5.13 12.76
C LYS A 16 13.05 4.52 11.44
N GLU A 17 11.75 4.30 11.34
CA GLU A 17 11.09 3.83 10.11
C GLU A 17 10.82 4.93 9.08
N GLY A 18 11.21 6.18 9.39
CA GLY A 18 11.16 7.31 8.46
C GLY A 18 9.82 8.07 8.44
N VAL A 19 8.97 7.89 9.46
CA VAL A 19 7.73 8.67 9.57
C VAL A 19 8.06 10.11 9.92
N THR A 20 7.60 11.05 9.12
CA THR A 20 7.76 12.49 9.33
C THR A 20 6.44 13.22 9.55
N GLN A 21 5.31 12.60 9.14
CA GLN A 21 3.98 13.19 9.28
C GLN A 21 2.95 12.17 9.74
N ALA A 22 2.02 12.64 10.57
CA ALA A 22 0.84 11.91 10.99
C ALA A 22 -0.41 12.82 10.89
N PHE A 23 -1.54 12.21 10.60
CA PHE A 23 -2.83 12.86 10.42
C PHE A 23 -3.82 12.27 11.43
N GLY A 24 -4.66 13.08 12.06
CA GLY A 24 -5.59 12.49 13.02
C GLY A 24 -6.39 13.48 13.82
N VAL A 25 -7.18 12.93 14.73
CA VAL A 25 -7.94 13.67 15.72
C VAL A 25 -7.62 13.09 17.11
N PRO A 26 -7.03 13.89 18.02
CA PRO A 26 -6.79 13.47 19.40
C PRO A 26 -8.08 13.05 20.12
N GLY A 27 -7.96 12.12 21.05
CA GLY A 27 -9.06 11.68 21.91
C GLY A 27 -8.56 10.92 23.12
N ALA A 28 -9.41 10.70 24.11
CA ALA A 28 -9.01 10.23 25.44
C ALA A 28 -8.16 8.95 25.40
N ALA A 29 -8.56 7.94 24.60
CA ALA A 29 -7.88 6.66 24.57
C ALA A 29 -6.53 6.64 23.81
N ILE A 30 -6.20 7.73 23.08
CA ILE A 30 -4.94 7.84 22.31
C ILE A 30 -4.05 9.01 22.75
N ASN A 31 -4.51 9.83 23.67
CA ASN A 31 -3.74 10.97 24.18
C ASN A 31 -2.36 10.61 24.73
N PRO A 32 -2.10 9.43 25.34
CA PRO A 32 -0.76 9.08 25.76
C PRO A 32 0.24 9.04 24.59
N LEU A 33 -0.14 8.51 23.41
CA LEU A 33 0.69 8.54 22.22
C LEU A 33 0.93 9.98 21.73
N TYR A 34 -0.11 10.80 21.66
CA TYR A 34 0.01 12.22 21.29
C TYR A 34 0.93 13.01 22.25
N ALA A 35 0.90 12.71 23.55
CA ALA A 35 1.78 13.33 24.52
C ALA A 35 3.26 13.04 24.22
N GLN A 36 3.59 11.79 23.83
CA GLN A 36 4.96 11.43 23.47
C GLN A 36 5.37 12.03 22.11
N MET A 37 4.48 12.08 21.12
CA MET A 37 4.72 12.80 19.87
C MET A 37 5.02 14.29 20.11
N ARG A 38 4.25 14.93 21.00
CA ARG A 38 4.46 16.32 21.38
C ARG A 38 5.81 16.54 22.09
N GLU A 39 6.21 15.62 22.95
CA GLU A 39 7.50 15.65 23.64
C GLU A 39 8.67 15.55 22.65
N ARG A 40 8.57 14.66 21.67
CA ARG A 40 9.61 14.41 20.66
C ARG A 40 9.69 15.49 19.58
N GLN A 41 8.56 16.02 19.14
CA GLN A 41 8.43 17.01 18.05
C GLN A 41 9.07 16.60 16.71
N SER A 42 9.32 15.32 16.50
CA SER A 42 9.97 14.77 15.30
C SER A 42 8.98 14.41 14.19
N ILE A 43 7.74 14.09 14.57
CA ILE A 43 6.65 13.76 13.66
C ILE A 43 5.66 14.90 13.65
N ALA A 44 5.53 15.60 12.51
CA ALA A 44 4.57 16.69 12.35
C ALA A 44 3.15 16.12 12.37
N HIS A 45 2.31 16.62 13.28
CA HIS A 45 0.91 16.22 13.34
C HIS A 45 0.01 17.25 12.64
N ILE A 46 -0.81 16.77 11.71
CA ILE A 46 -1.81 17.57 11.00
C ILE A 46 -3.20 17.18 11.52
N LEU A 47 -3.86 18.14 12.18
CA LEU A 47 -5.19 17.94 12.71
C LEU A 47 -6.21 17.84 11.58
N ALA A 48 -6.88 16.69 11.48
CA ALA A 48 -7.99 16.51 10.57
C ALA A 48 -9.31 17.04 11.15
N ARG A 49 -10.27 17.37 10.28
CA ARG A 49 -11.63 17.74 10.70
C ARG A 49 -12.49 16.52 11.01
N HIS A 50 -12.13 15.38 10.44
CA HIS A 50 -12.76 14.08 10.65
C HIS A 50 -11.71 12.97 10.49
N VAL A 51 -11.81 11.90 11.25
CA VAL A 51 -10.82 10.81 11.23
C VAL A 51 -10.82 10.01 9.92
N GLU A 52 -11.96 9.88 9.25
CA GLU A 52 -12.03 9.36 7.88
C GLU A 52 -11.13 10.18 6.95
N GLY A 53 -11.25 11.52 7.00
CA GLY A 53 -10.37 12.42 6.27
C GLY A 53 -8.89 12.23 6.63
N ALA A 54 -8.57 11.94 7.91
CA ALA A 54 -7.19 11.65 8.31
C ALA A 54 -6.63 10.41 7.62
N SER A 55 -7.42 9.34 7.46
CA SER A 55 -7.00 8.12 6.75
C SER A 55 -6.73 8.40 5.26
N HIS A 56 -7.57 9.21 4.61
CA HIS A 56 -7.33 9.63 3.22
C HIS A 56 -6.16 10.61 3.07
N MET A 57 -5.91 11.48 4.06
CA MET A 57 -4.73 12.34 4.07
C MET A 57 -3.45 11.50 4.18
N ALA A 58 -3.44 10.47 5.02
CA ALA A 58 -2.33 9.52 5.13
C ALA A 58 -2.09 8.77 3.80
N GLU A 59 -3.16 8.31 3.16
CA GLU A 59 -3.10 7.69 1.84
C GLU A 59 -2.52 8.64 0.79
N GLY A 60 -3.04 9.86 0.70
CA GLY A 60 -2.54 10.89 -0.22
C GLY A 60 -1.06 11.23 -0.01
N TYR A 61 -0.63 11.32 1.26
CA TYR A 61 0.78 11.54 1.60
C TYR A 61 1.68 10.39 1.13
N THR A 62 1.23 9.16 1.28
CA THR A 62 1.97 7.99 0.76
C THR A 62 2.09 8.02 -0.77
N ARG A 63 1.01 8.39 -1.46
CA ARG A 63 0.97 8.48 -2.94
C ARG A 63 1.89 9.57 -3.49
N ALA A 64 2.12 10.64 -2.72
CA ALA A 64 2.86 11.81 -3.19
C ALA A 64 4.34 11.54 -3.49
N LYS A 65 4.93 10.50 -2.88
CA LYS A 65 6.33 10.13 -3.09
C LYS A 65 6.58 8.67 -2.74
N ALA A 66 7.31 7.97 -3.60
CA ALA A 66 7.76 6.60 -3.33
C ALA A 66 8.55 6.53 -2.00
N GLY A 67 8.28 5.51 -1.20
CA GLY A 67 8.90 5.33 0.12
C GLY A 67 8.21 6.04 1.29
N ASN A 68 7.32 7.00 1.04
CA ASN A 68 6.50 7.57 2.12
C ASN A 68 5.57 6.51 2.74
N ILE A 69 5.35 6.63 4.03
CA ILE A 69 4.28 5.92 4.74
C ILE A 69 3.50 6.94 5.56
N GLY A 70 2.25 7.18 5.17
CA GLY A 70 1.33 8.02 5.91
C GLY A 70 0.82 7.30 7.15
N VAL A 71 0.67 8.07 8.23
CA VAL A 71 0.13 7.57 9.50
C VAL A 71 -1.16 8.28 9.81
N CYS A 72 -2.24 7.53 10.07
CA CYS A 72 -3.50 8.08 10.59
C CYS A 72 -3.74 7.61 12.02
N ILE A 73 -4.16 8.54 12.87
CA ILE A 73 -4.30 8.31 14.31
C ILE A 73 -5.70 8.73 14.77
N GLY A 74 -6.39 7.83 15.45
CA GLY A 74 -7.71 8.09 16.03
C GLY A 74 -7.84 7.49 17.42
N THR A 75 -8.84 7.94 18.16
CA THR A 75 -9.20 7.36 19.46
C THR A 75 -9.98 6.05 19.29
N SER A 76 -10.54 5.53 20.37
CA SER A 76 -11.36 4.31 20.38
C SER A 76 -12.73 4.52 19.73
N GLY A 77 -13.42 3.40 19.45
CA GLY A 77 -14.81 3.37 18.98
C GLY A 77 -15.01 4.00 17.60
N PRO A 78 -15.88 5.01 17.47
CA PRO A 78 -16.23 5.61 16.17
C PRO A 78 -15.02 6.10 15.39
N ALA A 79 -13.99 6.63 16.06
CA ALA A 79 -12.77 7.07 15.36
C ALA A 79 -12.08 5.93 14.61
N GLY A 80 -12.02 4.74 15.21
CA GLY A 80 -11.49 3.56 14.53
C GLY A 80 -12.37 3.13 13.36
N THR A 81 -13.70 3.02 13.58
CA THR A 81 -14.63 2.54 12.53
C THR A 81 -14.73 3.50 11.35
N ASP A 82 -14.66 4.82 11.57
CA ASP A 82 -14.69 5.81 10.49
C ASP A 82 -13.43 5.75 9.60
N MET A 83 -12.27 5.36 10.16
CA MET A 83 -11.05 5.18 9.37
C MET A 83 -11.08 3.94 8.45
N ILE A 84 -12.00 3.00 8.63
CA ILE A 84 -12.11 1.79 7.81
C ILE A 84 -12.30 2.12 6.33
N THR A 85 -13.02 3.18 5.99
CA THR A 85 -13.21 3.62 4.60
C THR A 85 -11.87 3.92 3.92
N GLY A 86 -10.98 4.69 4.57
CA GLY A 86 -9.65 4.98 4.02
C GLY A 86 -8.73 3.76 4.02
N LEU A 87 -8.84 2.85 5.00
CA LEU A 87 -8.10 1.58 4.99
C LEU A 87 -8.52 0.71 3.80
N TYR A 88 -9.83 0.64 3.51
CA TYR A 88 -10.32 -0.08 2.33
C TYR A 88 -9.80 0.52 1.02
N SER A 89 -9.82 1.85 0.89
CA SER A 89 -9.24 2.56 -0.26
C SER A 89 -7.75 2.22 -0.43
N ALA A 90 -6.97 2.35 0.63
CA ALA A 90 -5.55 2.03 0.63
C ALA A 90 -5.27 0.55 0.28
N GLN A 91 -6.05 -0.38 0.83
CA GLN A 91 -5.94 -1.81 0.51
C GLN A 91 -6.30 -2.10 -0.95
N ALA A 92 -7.37 -1.49 -1.46
CA ALA A 92 -7.78 -1.65 -2.86
C ALA A 92 -6.68 -1.19 -3.82
N ASP A 93 -6.00 -0.09 -3.52
CA ASP A 93 -5.00 0.53 -4.39
C ASP A 93 -3.56 0.17 -4.05
N SER A 94 -3.35 -0.73 -3.08
CA SER A 94 -2.01 -1.20 -2.66
C SER A 94 -1.14 -0.07 -2.08
N ILE A 95 -1.73 0.79 -1.26
CA ILE A 95 -1.06 1.92 -0.63
C ILE A 95 -0.75 1.59 0.83
N PRO A 96 0.53 1.58 1.23
CA PRO A 96 0.91 1.33 2.62
C PRO A 96 0.59 2.57 3.49
N ILE A 97 -0.28 2.40 4.47
CA ILE A 97 -0.54 3.38 5.53
C ILE A 97 -0.61 2.68 6.89
N LEU A 98 -0.12 3.35 7.92
CA LEU A 98 -0.23 2.90 9.30
C LEU A 98 -1.43 3.58 9.96
N CYS A 99 -2.42 2.78 10.36
CA CYS A 99 -3.53 3.25 11.18
C CYS A 99 -3.27 2.89 12.64
N ILE A 100 -3.37 3.88 13.53
CA ILE A 100 -3.19 3.68 14.97
C ILE A 100 -4.48 4.10 15.67
N THR A 101 -5.06 3.20 16.44
CA THR A 101 -6.23 3.48 17.27
C THR A 101 -5.90 3.37 18.76
N GLY A 102 -6.57 4.16 19.56
CA GLY A 102 -6.61 3.96 21.00
C GLY A 102 -7.71 3.00 21.40
N GLN A 103 -7.56 2.33 22.54
CA GLN A 103 -8.49 1.36 23.06
C GLN A 103 -8.72 1.56 24.56
N ALA A 104 -9.85 1.06 25.06
CA ALA A 104 -10.11 0.94 26.49
C ALA A 104 -8.96 0.18 27.19
N PRO A 105 -8.72 0.43 28.50
CA PRO A 105 -7.78 -0.38 29.27
C PRO A 105 -8.09 -1.87 29.17
N ARG A 106 -7.07 -2.74 29.11
CA ARG A 106 -7.21 -4.21 28.97
C ARG A 106 -8.19 -4.83 29.94
N ALA A 107 -8.22 -4.36 31.17
CA ALA A 107 -9.12 -4.87 32.21
C ALA A 107 -10.60 -4.54 31.95
N ARG A 108 -10.91 -3.62 31.06
CA ARG A 108 -12.26 -3.16 30.69
C ARG A 108 -12.69 -3.61 29.29
N MET A 109 -11.79 -4.09 28.46
CA MET A 109 -12.14 -4.66 27.16
C MET A 109 -13.17 -5.78 27.33
N HIS A 110 -14.11 -5.87 26.42
CA HIS A 110 -15.23 -6.86 26.43
C HIS A 110 -16.18 -6.73 27.63
N LYS A 111 -16.22 -5.56 28.29
CA LYS A 111 -17.07 -5.29 29.45
C LYS A 111 -17.95 -4.06 29.26
N GLU A 112 -18.40 -3.80 28.04
CA GLU A 112 -19.24 -2.65 27.68
C GLU A 112 -18.65 -1.30 28.13
N ASP A 113 -17.32 -1.18 28.14
CA ASP A 113 -16.67 0.09 28.42
C ASP A 113 -16.90 1.08 27.27
N PHE A 114 -16.88 2.37 27.60
CA PHE A 114 -17.17 3.43 26.63
C PHE A 114 -16.25 3.33 25.40
N GLN A 115 -16.87 3.19 24.23
CA GLN A 115 -16.17 3.08 22.95
C GLN A 115 -15.17 1.90 22.81
N ALA A 116 -15.29 0.86 23.64
CA ALA A 116 -14.51 -0.36 23.53
C ALA A 116 -15.07 -1.25 22.41
N VAL A 117 -14.54 -1.09 21.21
CA VAL A 117 -14.91 -1.91 20.04
C VAL A 117 -13.73 -2.77 19.61
N ASP A 118 -13.97 -3.99 19.15
CA ASP A 118 -12.93 -4.84 18.55
C ASP A 118 -12.59 -4.35 17.14
N ILE A 119 -11.88 -3.21 17.09
CA ILE A 119 -11.51 -2.56 15.85
C ILE A 119 -10.53 -3.41 15.04
N ALA A 120 -9.68 -4.19 15.70
CA ALA A 120 -8.74 -5.06 15.02
C ALA A 120 -9.48 -6.11 14.17
N SER A 121 -10.54 -6.72 14.71
CA SER A 121 -11.38 -7.67 13.95
C SER A 121 -12.16 -7.00 12.81
N ILE A 122 -12.65 -5.79 13.00
CA ILE A 122 -13.33 -5.01 11.94
C ILE A 122 -12.38 -4.66 10.81
N ALA A 123 -11.13 -4.33 11.11
CA ALA A 123 -10.13 -3.93 10.12
C ALA A 123 -9.49 -5.09 9.35
N LYS A 124 -9.56 -6.34 9.84
CA LYS A 124 -8.92 -7.50 9.20
C LYS A 124 -9.19 -7.63 7.69
N PRO A 125 -10.44 -7.53 7.19
CA PRO A 125 -10.70 -7.72 5.76
C PRO A 125 -10.20 -6.58 4.87
N VAL A 126 -9.83 -5.44 5.44
CA VAL A 126 -9.40 -4.23 4.72
C VAL A 126 -7.96 -3.82 5.02
N THR A 127 -7.19 -4.69 5.65
CA THR A 127 -5.78 -4.46 5.98
C THR A 127 -4.94 -5.71 5.70
N LYS A 128 -3.65 -5.54 5.58
CA LYS A 128 -2.71 -6.67 5.55
C LYS A 128 -2.58 -7.33 6.92
N TRP A 129 -2.70 -6.54 7.95
CA TRP A 129 -2.64 -6.98 9.33
C TRP A 129 -3.33 -5.97 10.25
N ALA A 130 -4.08 -6.49 11.20
CA ALA A 130 -4.70 -5.68 12.25
C ALA A 130 -4.52 -6.41 13.59
N THR A 131 -4.09 -5.69 14.61
CA THR A 131 -3.82 -6.26 15.93
C THR A 131 -4.08 -5.26 17.05
N THR A 132 -4.57 -5.76 18.17
CA THR A 132 -4.55 -5.06 19.46
C THR A 132 -3.34 -5.53 20.25
N VAL A 133 -2.46 -4.61 20.63
CA VAL A 133 -1.22 -4.94 21.36
C VAL A 133 -1.52 -5.08 22.85
N MET A 134 -1.59 -6.31 23.34
CA MET A 134 -1.96 -6.59 24.73
C MET A 134 -0.81 -6.48 25.72
N GLU A 135 0.43 -6.66 25.28
CA GLU A 135 1.62 -6.64 26.13
C GLU A 135 2.49 -5.40 25.85
N PRO A 136 2.72 -4.51 26.85
CA PRO A 136 3.46 -3.28 26.64
C PRO A 136 4.86 -3.48 26.03
N ALA A 137 5.57 -4.51 26.45
CA ALA A 137 6.91 -4.81 25.94
C ALA A 137 6.93 -5.21 24.44
N GLN A 138 5.78 -5.59 23.89
CA GLN A 138 5.65 -5.95 22.47
C GLN A 138 5.35 -4.77 21.57
N VAL A 139 5.07 -3.57 22.09
CA VAL A 139 4.76 -2.39 21.29
C VAL A 139 5.85 -2.09 20.25
N PRO A 140 7.15 -2.00 20.58
CA PRO A 140 8.18 -1.76 19.57
C PRO A 140 8.19 -2.81 18.45
N ARG A 141 8.02 -4.07 18.82
CA ARG A 141 8.01 -5.20 17.87
C ARG A 141 6.78 -5.17 16.97
N ALA A 142 5.61 -4.81 17.50
CA ALA A 142 4.39 -4.70 16.72
C ALA A 142 4.51 -3.59 15.65
N PHE A 143 5.11 -2.45 16.00
CA PHE A 143 5.40 -1.40 15.02
C PHE A 143 6.42 -1.84 13.98
N GLN A 144 7.52 -2.46 14.38
CA GLN A 144 8.51 -3.01 13.44
C GLN A 144 7.86 -3.98 12.44
N GLN A 145 7.03 -4.90 12.94
CA GLN A 145 6.30 -5.85 12.09
C GLN A 145 5.31 -5.14 11.16
N ALA A 146 4.62 -4.10 11.64
CA ALA A 146 3.71 -3.31 10.82
C ALA A 146 4.42 -2.69 9.61
N PHE A 147 5.55 -2.02 9.83
CA PHE A 147 6.33 -1.41 8.74
C PHE A 147 6.86 -2.45 7.76
N HIS A 148 7.35 -3.58 8.27
CA HIS A 148 7.78 -4.69 7.42
C HIS A 148 6.62 -5.22 6.55
N LEU A 149 5.45 -5.47 7.13
CA LEU A 149 4.29 -5.99 6.40
C LEU A 149 3.76 -4.99 5.37
N MET A 150 3.74 -3.68 5.69
CA MET A 150 3.31 -2.64 4.76
C MET A 150 4.18 -2.60 3.50
N ARG A 151 5.49 -2.86 3.62
CA ARG A 151 6.47 -2.81 2.54
C ARG A 151 6.70 -4.13 1.82
N SER A 152 6.37 -5.28 2.45
CA SER A 152 6.64 -6.62 1.93
C SER A 152 5.54 -7.07 0.97
N GLY A 153 5.90 -7.77 -0.12
CA GLY A 153 4.95 -8.27 -1.11
C GLY A 153 4.10 -7.13 -1.70
N ARG A 154 2.81 -7.37 -1.92
CA ARG A 154 1.88 -6.31 -2.32
C ARG A 154 1.72 -5.31 -1.17
N PRO A 155 2.06 -4.02 -1.34
CA PRO A 155 1.89 -3.02 -0.30
C PRO A 155 0.42 -2.88 0.14
N GLY A 156 0.20 -2.41 1.36
CA GLY A 156 -1.14 -2.19 1.86
C GLY A 156 -1.15 -1.71 3.31
N PRO A 157 -2.33 -1.31 3.83
CA PRO A 157 -2.48 -0.74 5.15
C PRO A 157 -2.33 -1.77 6.27
N VAL A 158 -1.94 -1.27 7.44
CA VAL A 158 -1.90 -2.01 8.71
C VAL A 158 -2.58 -1.20 9.80
N LEU A 159 -3.29 -1.88 10.71
CA LEU A 159 -3.88 -1.26 11.90
C LEU A 159 -3.23 -1.80 13.18
N ILE A 160 -2.79 -0.90 14.05
CA ILE A 160 -2.36 -1.19 15.42
C ILE A 160 -3.32 -0.50 16.40
N ASP A 161 -3.96 -1.30 17.24
CA ASP A 161 -4.84 -0.84 18.30
C ASP A 161 -4.12 -0.91 19.65
N LEU A 162 -4.10 0.21 20.39
CA LEU A 162 -3.30 0.39 21.61
C LEU A 162 -4.18 0.63 22.84
N PRO A 163 -4.36 -0.35 23.72
CA PRO A 163 -5.03 -0.13 24.99
C PRO A 163 -4.36 0.99 25.80
N PHE A 164 -5.18 1.80 26.47
CA PHE A 164 -4.70 2.99 27.20
C PHE A 164 -3.64 2.65 28.23
N ASP A 165 -3.84 1.60 29.01
CA ASP A 165 -2.90 1.13 30.03
C ASP A 165 -1.61 0.57 29.43
N VAL A 166 -1.66 -0.02 28.25
CA VAL A 166 -0.47 -0.46 27.49
C VAL A 166 0.36 0.74 27.06
N GLN A 167 -0.26 1.80 26.52
CA GLN A 167 0.45 3.02 26.14
C GLN A 167 1.20 3.68 27.30
N MET A 168 0.59 3.64 28.50
CA MET A 168 1.10 4.28 29.72
C MET A 168 2.15 3.44 30.45
N ALA A 169 2.20 2.15 30.23
CA ALA A 169 3.11 1.25 30.90
C ALA A 169 4.58 1.58 30.58
N GLU A 170 5.44 1.45 31.59
CA GLU A 170 6.89 1.54 31.43
C GLU A 170 7.47 0.22 30.89
N ILE A 171 8.33 0.32 29.90
CA ILE A 171 9.08 -0.79 29.32
C ILE A 171 10.57 -0.47 29.25
N GLU A 172 11.40 -1.50 29.18
CA GLU A 172 12.80 -1.36 28.82
C GLU A 172 12.95 -1.48 27.31
N PHE A 173 13.44 -0.43 26.66
CA PHE A 173 13.67 -0.39 25.23
C PHE A 173 14.94 0.39 24.90
N ASP A 174 15.68 -0.07 23.90
CA ASP A 174 16.89 0.57 23.42
C ASP A 174 16.77 0.85 21.92
N ILE A 175 16.52 2.11 21.59
CA ILE A 175 16.35 2.54 20.20
C ILE A 175 17.64 2.46 19.37
N ASP A 176 18.80 2.47 20.03
CA ASP A 176 20.08 2.40 19.33
C ASP A 176 20.35 0.99 18.79
N THR A 177 19.69 -0.04 19.38
CA THR A 177 19.73 -1.40 18.88
C THR A 177 18.63 -1.75 17.88
N TYR A 178 17.72 -0.79 17.62
CA TYR A 178 16.62 -1.01 16.70
C TYR A 178 17.07 -0.86 15.24
N GLU A 179 16.72 -1.85 14.44
CA GLU A 179 16.90 -1.82 12.98
C GLU A 179 15.58 -2.19 12.27
N PRO A 180 15.19 -1.45 11.21
CA PRO A 180 14.09 -1.85 10.35
C PRO A 180 14.32 -3.26 9.77
N LEU A 181 13.26 -4.04 9.66
CA LEU A 181 13.36 -5.36 9.03
C LEU A 181 13.59 -5.22 7.52
N SER A 182 14.54 -5.97 7.00
CA SER A 182 14.82 -6.02 5.56
C SER A 182 13.61 -6.50 4.77
N VAL A 183 13.37 -5.86 3.64
CA VAL A 183 12.33 -6.26 2.67
C VAL A 183 13.01 -6.84 1.44
N TYR A 184 12.69 -8.10 1.14
CA TYR A 184 13.22 -8.77 -0.02
C TYR A 184 12.24 -8.67 -1.19
N LYS A 185 12.74 -8.21 -2.35
CA LYS A 185 11.99 -8.17 -3.59
C LYS A 185 12.45 -9.35 -4.46
N PRO A 186 11.59 -10.30 -4.77
CA PRO A 186 11.96 -11.43 -5.62
C PRO A 186 12.23 -10.98 -7.06
N THR A 187 13.11 -11.71 -7.75
CA THR A 187 13.49 -11.43 -9.15
C THR A 187 12.96 -12.48 -10.11
N ALA A 188 12.86 -12.13 -11.41
CA ALA A 188 12.51 -13.03 -12.49
C ALA A 188 13.53 -14.16 -12.65
N SER A 189 13.07 -15.38 -12.90
CA SER A 189 13.98 -16.39 -13.41
C SER A 189 14.42 -16.02 -14.83
N ARG A 190 15.69 -16.27 -15.14
CA ARG A 190 16.24 -16.00 -16.47
C ARG A 190 15.42 -16.67 -17.59
N LYS A 191 14.98 -17.90 -17.36
CA LYS A 191 14.16 -18.65 -18.32
C LYS A 191 12.82 -17.96 -18.63
N GLN A 192 12.17 -17.35 -17.63
CA GLN A 192 10.92 -16.61 -17.86
C GLN A 192 11.17 -15.30 -18.62
N ILE A 193 12.30 -14.62 -18.35
CA ILE A 193 12.68 -13.41 -19.08
C ILE A 193 12.97 -13.75 -20.54
N GLU A 194 13.77 -14.78 -20.81
CA GLU A 194 14.09 -15.24 -22.16
C GLU A 194 12.83 -15.59 -22.95
N LYS A 195 11.88 -16.29 -22.32
CA LYS A 195 10.60 -16.62 -22.97
C LYS A 195 9.73 -15.39 -23.24
N ALA A 196 9.73 -14.43 -22.30
CA ALA A 196 9.01 -13.16 -22.48
C ALA A 196 9.58 -12.35 -23.66
N VAL A 197 10.90 -12.26 -23.77
CA VAL A 197 11.59 -11.59 -24.89
C VAL A 197 11.33 -12.32 -26.22
N GLU A 198 11.36 -13.66 -26.25
CA GLU A 198 11.01 -14.46 -27.43
C GLU A 198 9.59 -14.14 -27.91
N MET A 199 8.61 -14.11 -27.00
CA MET A 199 7.22 -13.80 -27.34
C MET A 199 7.04 -12.35 -27.81
N LEU A 200 7.75 -11.42 -27.19
CA LEU A 200 7.75 -10.00 -27.58
C LEU A 200 8.30 -9.84 -28.99
N ASN A 201 9.45 -10.45 -29.31
CA ASN A 201 10.08 -10.39 -30.63
C ASN A 201 9.25 -11.07 -31.73
N ALA A 202 8.36 -11.98 -31.38
CA ALA A 202 7.45 -12.66 -32.31
C ALA A 202 6.14 -11.89 -32.55
N SER A 203 5.90 -10.78 -31.82
CA SER A 203 4.69 -9.96 -31.97
C SER A 203 4.89 -8.87 -33.04
N GLU A 204 3.80 -8.50 -33.69
CA GLU A 204 3.79 -7.41 -34.68
C GLU A 204 3.35 -6.08 -34.08
N ARG A 205 2.50 -6.12 -33.09
CA ARG A 205 1.91 -4.95 -32.41
C ARG A 205 1.92 -5.09 -30.89
N PRO A 206 3.11 -5.12 -30.31
CA PRO A 206 3.25 -5.23 -28.85
C PRO A 206 2.74 -3.98 -28.14
N LEU A 207 2.26 -4.18 -26.89
CA LEU A 207 1.76 -3.12 -26.04
C LEU A 207 2.20 -3.36 -24.59
N ILE A 208 2.54 -2.30 -23.87
CA ILE A 208 2.76 -2.33 -22.42
C ILE A 208 1.53 -1.77 -21.72
N VAL A 209 0.99 -2.52 -20.74
CA VAL A 209 -0.01 -2.01 -19.79
C VAL A 209 0.68 -1.75 -18.45
N ALA A 210 0.84 -0.47 -18.12
CA ALA A 210 1.55 0.00 -16.94
C ALA A 210 0.58 0.19 -15.77
N GLY A 211 0.71 -0.62 -14.71
CA GLY A 211 -0.08 -0.50 -13.50
C GLY A 211 0.61 0.27 -12.38
N GLY A 212 -0.12 0.53 -11.28
CA GLY A 212 0.39 1.23 -10.09
C GLY A 212 1.59 0.53 -9.41
N GLY A 213 1.78 -0.76 -9.67
CA GLY A 213 2.96 -1.49 -9.18
C GLY A 213 4.29 -0.93 -9.67
N ILE A 214 4.31 -0.30 -10.86
CA ILE A 214 5.52 0.37 -11.39
C ILE A 214 5.86 1.58 -10.53
N ILE A 215 4.88 2.41 -10.19
CA ILE A 215 5.07 3.59 -9.32
C ILE A 215 5.46 3.16 -7.92
N ASN A 216 4.79 2.17 -7.35
CA ASN A 216 5.11 1.64 -6.02
C ASN A 216 6.52 1.01 -5.93
N ALA A 217 7.04 0.53 -7.06
CA ALA A 217 8.38 -0.04 -7.16
C ALA A 217 9.46 1.01 -7.46
N ASP A 218 9.08 2.29 -7.68
CA ASP A 218 9.96 3.38 -8.15
C ASP A 218 10.69 3.00 -9.46
N ALA A 219 9.94 2.42 -10.41
CA ALA A 219 10.47 1.84 -11.65
C ALA A 219 10.00 2.57 -12.92
N SER A 220 9.50 3.80 -12.80
CA SER A 220 8.99 4.59 -13.93
C SER A 220 10.08 4.87 -14.97
N ASP A 221 11.28 5.24 -14.53
CA ASP A 221 12.43 5.49 -15.42
C ASP A 221 12.86 4.23 -16.19
N LEU A 222 12.83 3.06 -15.52
CA LEU A 222 13.13 1.78 -16.15
C LEU A 222 12.06 1.38 -17.19
N LEU A 223 10.78 1.65 -16.88
CA LEU A 223 9.70 1.44 -17.84
C LEU A 223 9.89 2.28 -19.08
N GLN A 224 10.18 3.58 -18.90
CA GLN A 224 10.39 4.51 -20.01
C GLN A 224 11.56 4.07 -20.89
N GLN A 225 12.71 3.78 -20.29
CA GLN A 225 13.90 3.27 -21.02
C GLN A 225 13.59 1.99 -21.81
N PHE A 226 12.86 1.06 -21.20
CA PHE A 226 12.48 -0.19 -21.86
C PHE A 226 11.54 0.08 -23.04
N ALA A 227 10.53 0.93 -22.85
CA ALA A 227 9.58 1.29 -23.91
C ALA A 227 10.28 1.97 -25.09
N GLU A 228 11.23 2.89 -24.83
CA GLU A 228 12.01 3.60 -25.84
C GLU A 228 12.93 2.63 -26.63
N ILE A 229 13.68 1.77 -25.94
CA ILE A 229 14.58 0.80 -26.58
C ILE A 229 13.80 -0.17 -27.47
N ALA A 230 12.65 -0.62 -27.00
CA ALA A 230 11.84 -1.59 -27.70
C ALA A 230 10.84 -0.95 -28.71
N GLY A 231 10.64 0.36 -28.69
CA GLY A 231 9.67 1.08 -29.52
C GLY A 231 8.22 0.69 -29.23
N ILE A 232 7.87 0.39 -27.98
CA ILE A 232 6.57 -0.17 -27.63
C ILE A 232 5.70 0.90 -26.97
N PRO A 233 4.45 1.11 -27.48
CA PRO A 233 3.51 2.02 -26.85
C PRO A 233 3.11 1.56 -25.44
N VAL A 234 2.83 2.54 -24.57
CA VAL A 234 2.46 2.33 -23.17
C VAL A 234 1.07 2.86 -22.91
N ILE A 235 0.23 2.04 -22.29
CA ILE A 235 -1.07 2.41 -21.75
C ILE A 235 -1.00 2.32 -20.22
N PRO A 236 -1.04 3.42 -19.47
CA PRO A 236 -1.20 3.35 -18.02
C PRO A 236 -2.64 2.96 -17.63
N THR A 237 -2.77 2.20 -16.55
CA THR A 237 -4.04 2.12 -15.81
C THR A 237 -4.24 3.40 -15.01
N LEU A 238 -5.44 3.63 -14.44
CA LEU A 238 -5.67 4.79 -13.57
C LEU A 238 -4.61 4.88 -12.45
N MET A 239 -4.27 3.75 -11.82
CA MET A 239 -3.26 3.70 -10.77
C MET A 239 -1.82 3.74 -11.28
N GLY A 240 -1.61 3.50 -12.56
CA GLY A 240 -0.31 3.61 -13.24
C GLY A 240 -0.10 4.96 -13.94
N TRP A 241 -1.06 5.88 -13.83
CA TRP A 241 -0.94 7.20 -14.44
C TRP A 241 0.25 7.95 -13.82
N GLY A 242 1.12 8.48 -14.67
CA GLY A 242 2.41 9.05 -14.30
C GLY A 242 3.60 8.07 -14.34
N ALA A 243 3.37 6.78 -14.67
CA ALA A 243 4.46 5.84 -14.92
C ALA A 243 5.26 6.16 -16.21
N ILE A 244 4.66 6.92 -17.12
CA ILE A 244 5.28 7.55 -18.29
C ILE A 244 4.71 8.95 -18.43
N PRO A 245 5.48 9.98 -18.84
CA PRO A 245 4.96 11.33 -19.05
C PRO A 245 3.82 11.37 -20.07
N ASP A 246 2.83 12.24 -19.83
CA ASP A 246 1.64 12.34 -20.70
C ASP A 246 1.97 12.85 -22.14
N ASP A 247 3.06 13.61 -22.29
CA ASP A 247 3.56 14.14 -23.57
C ASP A 247 4.58 13.23 -24.25
N HIS A 248 4.87 12.06 -23.65
CA HIS A 248 5.83 11.11 -24.22
C HIS A 248 5.32 10.51 -25.55
N PRO A 249 6.13 10.40 -26.61
CA PRO A 249 5.71 9.88 -27.92
C PRO A 249 5.11 8.47 -27.89
N LEU A 250 5.49 7.64 -26.93
CA LEU A 250 4.98 6.28 -26.74
C LEU A 250 3.77 6.22 -25.80
N MET A 251 3.33 7.32 -25.21
CA MET A 251 2.13 7.36 -24.37
C MET A 251 0.88 7.27 -25.25
N ALA A 252 0.21 6.10 -25.25
CA ALA A 252 -0.95 5.83 -26.11
C ALA A 252 -2.31 6.23 -25.50
N GLY A 253 -2.31 6.95 -24.37
CA GLY A 253 -3.52 7.28 -23.61
C GLY A 253 -3.95 6.14 -22.68
N MET A 254 -4.94 6.40 -21.83
CA MET A 254 -5.49 5.38 -20.92
C MET A 254 -6.50 4.47 -21.64
N CYS A 255 -6.62 3.24 -21.13
CA CYS A 255 -7.60 2.26 -21.56
C CYS A 255 -8.65 2.05 -20.46
N GLY A 256 -9.88 1.74 -20.82
CA GLY A 256 -10.95 1.44 -19.87
C GLY A 256 -12.34 1.85 -20.32
N LEU A 257 -13.27 1.85 -19.37
CA LEU A 257 -14.70 2.05 -19.63
C LEU A 257 -15.13 3.51 -19.83
N GLN A 258 -14.22 4.47 -19.72
CA GLN A 258 -14.56 5.88 -19.89
C GLN A 258 -14.46 6.32 -21.37
N THR A 259 -15.34 7.19 -21.80
CA THR A 259 -15.39 7.68 -23.19
C THR A 259 -14.13 8.43 -23.62
N SER A 260 -13.42 9.06 -22.67
CA SER A 260 -12.13 9.73 -22.90
C SER A 260 -11.00 8.78 -23.26
N HIS A 261 -11.17 7.48 -23.03
CA HIS A 261 -10.15 6.45 -23.23
C HIS A 261 -10.13 5.85 -24.63
N ARG A 262 -10.83 6.45 -25.60
CA ARG A 262 -11.00 5.87 -26.95
C ARG A 262 -9.69 5.58 -27.70
N TYR A 263 -8.65 6.40 -27.54
CA TYR A 263 -7.36 6.19 -28.22
C TYR A 263 -6.59 5.01 -27.60
N GLY A 264 -6.48 4.97 -26.27
CA GLY A 264 -5.90 3.83 -25.56
C GLY A 264 -6.68 2.54 -25.83
N ASN A 265 -8.01 2.60 -25.87
CA ASN A 265 -8.84 1.44 -26.22
C ASN A 265 -8.59 0.98 -27.68
N ALA A 266 -8.45 1.90 -28.63
CA ALA A 266 -8.13 1.55 -30.02
C ALA A 266 -6.75 0.91 -30.13
N THR A 267 -5.74 1.44 -29.46
CA THR A 267 -4.39 0.86 -29.38
C THR A 267 -4.42 -0.53 -28.76
N MET A 268 -5.14 -0.69 -27.64
CA MET A 268 -5.32 -1.99 -27.00
C MET A 268 -5.99 -3.01 -27.96
N LEU A 269 -7.05 -2.60 -28.67
CA LEU A 269 -7.74 -3.49 -29.58
C LEU A 269 -6.92 -3.82 -30.83
N ALA A 270 -6.01 -2.97 -31.24
CA ALA A 270 -5.10 -3.22 -32.36
C ALA A 270 -3.90 -4.11 -32.00
N SER A 271 -3.58 -4.28 -30.71
CA SER A 271 -2.43 -5.05 -30.24
C SER A 271 -2.64 -6.57 -30.44
N ASP A 272 -1.55 -7.31 -30.59
CA ASP A 272 -1.51 -8.78 -30.62
C ASP A 272 -0.78 -9.39 -29.43
N PHE A 273 -0.07 -8.55 -28.69
CA PHE A 273 0.69 -8.95 -27.49
C PHE A 273 0.62 -7.85 -26.44
N VAL A 274 0.45 -8.24 -25.18
CA VAL A 274 0.35 -7.31 -24.05
C VAL A 274 1.28 -7.75 -22.93
N LEU A 275 2.21 -6.87 -22.58
CA LEU A 275 3.03 -6.99 -21.38
C LEU A 275 2.38 -6.16 -20.27
N GLY A 276 1.67 -6.81 -19.36
CA GLY A 276 1.07 -6.16 -18.20
C GLY A 276 1.99 -6.18 -17.00
N ILE A 277 2.33 -5.02 -16.46
CA ILE A 277 3.28 -4.86 -15.36
C ILE A 277 2.60 -4.15 -14.19
N GLY A 278 2.53 -4.81 -13.02
CA GLY A 278 2.04 -4.22 -11.78
C GLY A 278 0.57 -3.79 -11.81
N ASN A 279 -0.28 -4.52 -12.54
CA ASN A 279 -1.71 -4.26 -12.63
C ASN A 279 -2.53 -5.52 -12.31
N ARG A 280 -3.77 -5.34 -11.86
CA ARG A 280 -4.65 -6.43 -11.40
C ARG A 280 -5.75 -6.79 -12.40
N TRP A 281 -5.71 -6.23 -13.60
CA TRP A 281 -6.75 -6.40 -14.61
C TRP A 281 -8.16 -6.06 -14.09
N ALA A 282 -8.28 -4.96 -13.33
CA ALA A 282 -9.56 -4.52 -12.81
C ALA A 282 -10.55 -4.23 -13.95
N ASN A 283 -11.83 -4.53 -13.74
CA ASN A 283 -12.87 -4.41 -14.78
C ASN A 283 -13.05 -2.97 -15.31
N ARG A 284 -12.70 -1.96 -14.55
CA ARG A 284 -12.68 -0.55 -15.00
C ARG A 284 -11.70 -0.32 -16.14
N HIS A 285 -10.60 -1.12 -16.16
CA HIS A 285 -9.59 -1.08 -17.20
C HIS A 285 -9.92 -2.06 -18.34
N THR A 286 -10.30 -3.31 -18.02
CA THR A 286 -10.48 -4.36 -19.02
C THR A 286 -11.86 -4.34 -19.69
N GLY A 287 -12.89 -3.89 -19.00
CA GLY A 287 -14.26 -4.13 -19.45
C GLY A 287 -14.56 -5.63 -19.48
N SER A 288 -15.16 -6.11 -20.59
CA SER A 288 -15.37 -7.55 -20.81
C SER A 288 -14.05 -8.27 -21.13
N PRO A 289 -13.63 -9.27 -20.33
CA PRO A 289 -12.42 -10.04 -20.59
C PRO A 289 -12.44 -10.74 -21.95
N GLU A 290 -13.61 -11.17 -22.45
CA GLU A 290 -13.77 -11.83 -23.73
C GLU A 290 -13.34 -10.94 -24.90
N VAL A 291 -13.69 -9.65 -24.83
CA VAL A 291 -13.28 -8.64 -25.82
C VAL A 291 -11.82 -8.24 -25.60
N TYR A 292 -11.46 -8.03 -24.34
CA TYR A 292 -10.13 -7.59 -23.95
C TYR A 292 -9.03 -8.60 -24.34
N CYS A 293 -9.29 -9.90 -24.20
CA CYS A 293 -8.30 -10.94 -24.49
C CYS A 293 -8.30 -11.43 -25.94
N LYS A 294 -9.36 -11.13 -26.72
CA LYS A 294 -9.52 -11.68 -28.08
C LYS A 294 -8.35 -11.35 -29.00
N GLY A 295 -7.65 -12.39 -29.50
CA GLY A 295 -6.57 -12.26 -30.47
C GLY A 295 -5.25 -11.74 -29.90
N ARG A 296 -5.08 -11.71 -28.59
CA ARG A 296 -3.89 -11.21 -27.90
C ARG A 296 -3.27 -12.27 -26.99
N LYS A 297 -1.95 -12.22 -26.90
CA LYS A 297 -1.17 -12.98 -25.92
C LYS A 297 -0.80 -12.06 -24.77
N PHE A 298 -0.78 -12.60 -23.56
CA PHE A 298 -0.52 -11.81 -22.35
C PHE A 298 0.65 -12.34 -21.56
N ILE A 299 1.51 -11.42 -21.11
CA ILE A 299 2.45 -11.66 -20.01
C ILE A 299 1.99 -10.82 -18.83
N HIS A 300 1.88 -11.41 -17.67
CA HIS A 300 1.47 -10.72 -16.44
C HIS A 300 2.61 -10.72 -15.42
N VAL A 301 3.14 -9.54 -15.14
CA VAL A 301 4.19 -9.32 -14.13
C VAL A 301 3.55 -8.62 -12.92
N ASP A 302 3.49 -9.32 -11.80
CA ASP A 302 2.93 -8.80 -10.56
C ASP A 302 3.73 -9.34 -9.37
N ILE A 303 3.75 -8.59 -8.26
CA ILE A 303 4.38 -9.03 -7.01
C ILE A 303 3.46 -9.98 -6.21
N GLU A 304 2.15 -9.92 -6.47
CA GLU A 304 1.14 -10.68 -5.75
C GLU A 304 0.75 -11.95 -6.52
N PRO A 305 1.18 -13.13 -6.07
CA PRO A 305 0.94 -14.40 -6.78
C PRO A 305 -0.54 -14.67 -7.07
N THR A 306 -1.41 -14.28 -6.16
CA THR A 306 -2.85 -14.53 -6.25
C THR A 306 -3.56 -13.69 -7.32
N GLN A 307 -2.88 -12.70 -7.90
CA GLN A 307 -3.40 -11.92 -9.02
C GLN A 307 -3.18 -12.59 -10.36
N ILE A 308 -2.16 -13.46 -10.47
CA ILE A 308 -1.85 -14.15 -11.71
C ILE A 308 -2.96 -15.14 -12.05
N GLY A 309 -3.53 -14.99 -13.25
CA GLY A 309 -4.61 -15.87 -13.73
C GLY A 309 -5.97 -15.63 -13.05
N ARG A 310 -6.10 -14.62 -12.18
CA ARG A 310 -7.34 -14.37 -11.44
C ARG A 310 -8.48 -13.88 -12.33
N VAL A 311 -8.20 -13.08 -13.35
CA VAL A 311 -9.21 -12.52 -14.27
C VAL A 311 -9.23 -13.30 -15.58
N PHE A 312 -8.07 -13.59 -16.14
CA PHE A 312 -7.86 -14.45 -17.30
C PHE A 312 -6.47 -15.08 -17.23
N ALA A 313 -6.27 -16.22 -17.90
CA ALA A 313 -4.99 -16.92 -17.91
C ALA A 313 -4.00 -16.22 -18.87
N PRO A 314 -2.85 -15.73 -18.40
CA PRO A 314 -1.77 -15.28 -19.28
C PRO A 314 -0.94 -16.45 -19.78
N GLU A 315 -0.21 -16.30 -20.90
CA GLU A 315 0.76 -17.28 -21.40
C GLU A 315 1.96 -17.42 -20.47
N ILE A 316 2.37 -16.30 -19.87
CA ILE A 316 3.34 -16.26 -18.78
C ILE A 316 2.74 -15.43 -17.66
N GLY A 317 2.37 -16.11 -16.57
CA GLY A 317 2.03 -15.49 -15.32
C GLY A 317 3.24 -15.52 -14.43
N ARG A 318 3.59 -14.37 -13.86
CA ARG A 318 4.68 -14.26 -12.95
C ARG A 318 4.24 -13.58 -11.66
N ALA A 319 4.05 -14.41 -10.64
CA ALA A 319 4.23 -14.01 -9.29
C ALA A 319 5.64 -14.39 -8.87
N HIS A 320 6.24 -13.55 -8.13
CA HIS A 320 7.54 -13.84 -7.55
C HIS A 320 7.37 -14.86 -6.41
N VAL A 321 7.92 -16.03 -6.58
CA VAL A 321 8.19 -16.98 -5.49
C VAL A 321 9.62 -16.79 -5.06
#